data_0bc9322161003cf614ffe9534bddd2fb
#
_entry.id   0bc9322161003cf614ffe9534bddd2fb
#
_cell.length_a   1.000
_cell.length_b   1.000
_cell.length_c   1.000
_cell.angle_alpha   90.00
_cell.angle_beta   90.00
_cell.angle_gamma   90.00
#
_symmetry.space_group_name_H-M   'P 1'
#
loop_
_entity.id
_entity.type
_entity.pdbx_description
1 polymer ?
#
loop_
_entity_poly.entity_id
_entity_poly.type
_entity_poly.pdbx_seq_one_letter_code
_entity_poly.pdbx_strand_id
1 'polypeptide(L)'
;MARRQQPWATRTARDRTDAPARTQLLDAAESVFARRGYGLATIADITAEAELSRASFYVYFASKEEIFRVLAVRVRDAFLAAQEVPGVDLDDAAAVAEASTAAFISAYARHLPLLRLLEQQAQTDDDVRQLWEEIQERPVHRAARYIRRLSADGRLAPVADPLSVARAVGGMSIQFARLVAQRPTEYDAAVRDVTAMYLHLLGTGAAPCEPTGPRST
;
A
#
# COMPACT_ATOMS: atom_id res chain seq x y z
N MET A 1 -0.04 10.83 -47.27
CA MET A 1 -0.04 9.47 -46.73
C MET A 1 -1.13 9.38 -45.65
N ALA A 2 -2.26 8.73 -45.97
CA ALA A 2 -3.41 8.64 -45.07
C ALA A 2 -3.11 7.61 -43.99
N ARG A 3 -3.14 8.01 -42.69
CA ARG A 3 -3.15 7.10 -41.55
C ARG A 3 -4.42 6.23 -41.60
N ARG A 4 -4.27 4.94 -41.87
CA ARG A 4 -5.35 3.96 -41.72
C ARG A 4 -5.76 3.93 -40.22
N GLN A 5 -6.93 4.46 -39.95
CA GLN A 5 -7.61 4.22 -38.67
C GLN A 5 -7.96 2.73 -38.59
N GLN A 6 -7.33 1.98 -37.69
CA GLN A 6 -7.73 0.61 -37.40
C GLN A 6 -9.13 0.63 -36.75
N PRO A 7 -10.04 -0.26 -37.18
CA PRO A 7 -11.37 -0.32 -36.59
C PRO A 7 -11.29 -0.68 -35.10
N TRP A 8 -11.91 0.13 -34.25
CA TRP A 8 -11.93 -0.03 -32.79
C TRP A 8 -12.55 -1.38 -32.32
N ALA A 9 -13.31 -2.05 -33.19
CA ALA A 9 -14.02 -3.32 -32.90
C ALA A 9 -13.13 -4.55 -32.70
N THR A 10 -11.80 -4.46 -32.91
CA THR A 10 -10.88 -5.61 -32.86
C THR A 10 -9.90 -5.56 -31.68
N ARG A 11 -10.05 -4.61 -30.72
CA ARG A 11 -9.18 -4.59 -29.53
C ARG A 11 -9.54 -5.73 -28.60
N THR A 12 -8.57 -6.59 -28.30
CA THR A 12 -8.72 -7.67 -27.31
C THR A 12 -8.94 -7.09 -25.91
N ALA A 13 -9.46 -7.89 -24.96
CA ALA A 13 -9.60 -7.46 -23.57
C ALA A 13 -8.24 -6.98 -22.99
N ARG A 14 -7.15 -7.63 -23.39
CA ARG A 14 -5.77 -7.27 -22.99
C ARG A 14 -5.35 -5.89 -23.51
N ASP A 15 -5.63 -5.58 -24.79
CA ASP A 15 -5.33 -4.26 -25.38
C ASP A 15 -6.10 -3.12 -24.70
N ARG A 16 -7.27 -3.42 -24.11
CA ARG A 16 -8.05 -2.45 -23.34
C ARG A 16 -7.48 -2.20 -21.95
N THR A 17 -6.89 -3.21 -21.34
CA THR A 17 -6.28 -3.09 -20.00
C THR A 17 -5.05 -2.20 -19.99
N ASP A 18 -4.22 -2.28 -21.03
CA ASP A 18 -2.94 -1.56 -21.15
C ASP A 18 -3.06 -0.25 -21.96
N ALA A 19 -4.27 0.17 -22.34
CA ALA A 19 -4.48 1.36 -23.15
C ALA A 19 -4.15 2.65 -22.37
N PRO A 20 -3.39 3.61 -22.96
CA PRO A 20 -3.08 4.90 -22.32
C PRO A 20 -4.32 5.64 -21.80
N ALA A 21 -5.43 5.62 -22.56
CA ALA A 21 -6.68 6.25 -22.16
C ALA A 21 -7.28 5.61 -20.88
N ARG A 22 -7.10 4.31 -20.65
CA ARG A 22 -7.52 3.67 -19.42
C ARG A 22 -6.72 4.16 -18.21
N THR A 23 -5.42 4.30 -18.37
CA THR A 23 -4.54 4.86 -17.33
C THR A 23 -4.90 6.31 -17.03
N GLN A 24 -5.13 7.14 -18.05
CA GLN A 24 -5.59 8.52 -17.88
C GLN A 24 -6.91 8.61 -17.10
N LEU A 25 -7.88 7.73 -17.40
CA LEU A 25 -9.14 7.68 -16.64
C LEU A 25 -8.94 7.28 -15.19
N LEU A 26 -8.03 6.33 -14.90
CA LEU A 26 -7.71 5.92 -13.53
C LEU A 26 -7.03 7.05 -12.75
N ASP A 27 -6.06 7.73 -13.33
CA ASP A 27 -5.34 8.83 -12.69
C ASP A 27 -6.28 10.04 -12.45
N ALA A 28 -7.13 10.35 -13.43
CA ALA A 28 -8.18 11.36 -13.30
C ALA A 28 -9.20 10.99 -12.20
N ALA A 29 -9.64 9.74 -12.16
CA ALA A 29 -10.58 9.28 -11.14
C ALA A 29 -9.99 9.36 -9.74
N GLU A 30 -8.73 8.96 -9.55
CA GLU A 30 -8.01 9.10 -8.27
C GLU A 30 -7.97 10.58 -7.83
N SER A 31 -7.62 11.49 -8.74
CA SER A 31 -7.58 12.94 -8.50
C SER A 31 -8.97 13.50 -8.14
N VAL A 32 -9.99 13.15 -8.90
CA VAL A 32 -11.38 13.63 -8.68
C VAL A 32 -11.93 13.08 -7.36
N PHE A 33 -11.75 11.81 -7.06
CA PHE A 33 -12.17 11.22 -5.80
C PHE A 33 -11.45 11.84 -4.60
N ALA A 34 -10.16 12.11 -4.71
CA ALA A 34 -9.38 12.76 -3.65
C ALA A 34 -9.89 14.18 -3.32
N ARG A 35 -10.28 14.95 -4.35
CA ARG A 35 -10.76 16.34 -4.18
C ARG A 35 -12.23 16.45 -3.77
N ARG A 36 -13.12 15.62 -4.33
CA ARG A 36 -14.58 15.76 -4.19
C ARG A 36 -15.21 14.73 -3.26
N GLY A 37 -14.46 13.69 -2.90
CA GLY A 37 -15.01 12.50 -2.25
C GLY A 37 -15.77 11.61 -3.24
N TYR A 38 -15.98 10.33 -2.87
CA TYR A 38 -16.65 9.36 -3.74
C TYR A 38 -18.10 9.74 -4.06
N GLY A 39 -18.87 10.23 -3.07
CA GLY A 39 -20.29 10.52 -3.23
C GLY A 39 -20.59 11.63 -4.24
N LEU A 40 -19.80 12.71 -4.23
CA LEU A 40 -19.99 13.88 -5.09
C LEU A 40 -19.29 13.77 -6.44
N ALA A 41 -18.34 12.87 -6.60
CA ALA A 41 -17.66 12.65 -7.87
C ALA A 41 -18.58 12.00 -8.91
N THR A 42 -18.53 12.50 -10.14
CA THR A 42 -19.33 12.00 -11.27
C THR A 42 -18.42 11.50 -12.40
N ILE A 43 -18.95 10.65 -13.28
CA ILE A 43 -18.27 10.23 -14.52
C ILE A 43 -17.93 11.47 -15.38
N ALA A 44 -18.77 12.51 -15.38
CA ALA A 44 -18.52 13.73 -16.12
C ALA A 44 -17.27 14.46 -15.58
N ASP A 45 -17.10 14.52 -14.26
CA ASP A 45 -15.90 15.11 -13.64
C ASP A 45 -14.64 14.32 -14.02
N ILE A 46 -14.71 12.98 -13.96
CA ILE A 46 -13.58 12.10 -14.30
C ILE A 46 -13.17 12.27 -15.78
N THR A 47 -14.15 12.28 -16.68
CA THR A 47 -13.88 12.42 -18.11
C THR A 47 -13.37 13.82 -18.48
N ALA A 48 -13.86 14.87 -17.81
CA ALA A 48 -13.36 16.22 -17.96
C ALA A 48 -11.89 16.34 -17.50
N GLU A 49 -11.55 15.77 -16.33
CA GLU A 49 -10.18 15.74 -15.81
C GLU A 49 -9.24 14.94 -16.71
N ALA A 50 -9.73 13.84 -17.30
CA ALA A 50 -8.97 12.99 -18.22
C ALA A 50 -8.88 13.56 -19.65
N GLU A 51 -9.55 14.67 -19.95
CA GLU A 51 -9.70 15.21 -21.31
C GLU A 51 -10.26 14.18 -22.31
N LEU A 52 -11.15 13.31 -21.84
CA LEU A 52 -11.76 12.23 -22.63
C LEU A 52 -13.28 12.37 -22.68
N SER A 53 -13.90 11.75 -23.69
CA SER A 53 -15.35 11.73 -23.81
C SER A 53 -15.99 10.72 -22.84
N ARG A 54 -17.28 10.91 -22.49
CA ARG A 54 -18.06 9.91 -21.76
C ARG A 54 -18.14 8.58 -22.50
N ALA A 55 -18.18 8.61 -23.85
CA ALA A 55 -18.15 7.40 -24.65
C ALA A 55 -16.83 6.64 -24.46
N SER A 56 -15.69 7.35 -24.39
CA SER A 56 -14.39 6.74 -24.07
C SER A 56 -14.36 6.10 -22.70
N PHE A 57 -15.00 6.69 -21.70
CA PHE A 57 -15.11 6.10 -20.36
C PHE A 57 -15.78 4.72 -20.43
N TYR A 58 -16.93 4.63 -21.08
CA TYR A 58 -17.69 3.38 -21.17
C TYR A 58 -17.05 2.29 -22.04
N VAL A 59 -15.99 2.62 -22.78
CA VAL A 59 -15.14 1.60 -23.44
C VAL A 59 -14.35 0.79 -22.41
N TYR A 60 -13.96 1.41 -21.27
CA TYR A 60 -13.05 0.82 -20.29
C TYR A 60 -13.72 0.45 -18.96
N PHE A 61 -14.76 1.18 -18.56
CA PHE A 61 -15.45 1.01 -17.27
C PHE A 61 -16.95 1.13 -17.46
N ALA A 62 -17.69 0.18 -16.90
CA ALA A 62 -19.15 0.20 -16.98
C ALA A 62 -19.77 1.23 -16.04
N SER A 63 -19.08 1.57 -14.92
CA SER A 63 -19.63 2.48 -13.91
C SER A 63 -18.54 3.16 -13.07
N LYS A 64 -18.96 4.13 -12.23
CA LYS A 64 -18.09 4.78 -11.24
C LYS A 64 -17.61 3.79 -10.17
N GLU A 65 -18.44 2.85 -9.81
CA GLU A 65 -18.14 1.77 -8.86
C GLU A 65 -17.02 0.87 -9.40
N GLU A 66 -17.07 0.53 -10.68
CA GLU A 66 -16.05 -0.31 -11.31
C GLU A 66 -14.68 0.36 -11.32
N ILE A 67 -14.59 1.62 -11.78
CA ILE A 67 -13.29 2.33 -11.78
C ILE A 67 -12.75 2.51 -10.36
N PHE A 68 -13.62 2.72 -9.36
CA PHE A 68 -13.23 2.80 -7.95
C PHE A 68 -12.66 1.48 -7.42
N ARG A 69 -13.29 0.33 -7.73
CA ARG A 69 -12.75 -0.99 -7.38
C ARG A 69 -11.41 -1.27 -8.05
N VAL A 70 -11.24 -0.86 -9.31
CA VAL A 70 -9.96 -0.99 -10.01
C VAL A 70 -8.87 -0.14 -9.35
N LEU A 71 -9.20 1.06 -8.87
CA LEU A 71 -8.28 1.87 -8.07
C LEU A 71 -7.93 1.21 -6.73
N ALA A 72 -8.89 0.58 -6.06
CA ALA A 72 -8.65 -0.17 -4.84
C ALA A 72 -7.65 -1.33 -5.06
N VAL A 73 -7.83 -2.07 -6.15
CA VAL A 73 -6.91 -3.13 -6.58
C VAL A 73 -5.51 -2.56 -6.87
N ARG A 74 -5.41 -1.43 -7.58
CA ARG A 74 -4.14 -0.75 -7.87
C ARG A 74 -3.39 -0.36 -6.58
N VAL A 75 -4.10 0.17 -5.58
CA VAL A 75 -3.52 0.50 -4.28
C VAL A 75 -3.03 -0.75 -3.56
N ARG A 76 -3.86 -1.80 -3.50
CA ARG A 76 -3.45 -3.09 -2.93
C ARG A 76 -2.16 -3.61 -3.55
N ASP A 77 -2.09 -3.60 -4.88
CA ASP A 77 -0.93 -4.11 -5.61
C ASP A 77 0.30 -3.24 -5.37
N ALA A 78 0.16 -1.91 -5.25
CA ALA A 78 1.24 -1.00 -4.88
C ALA A 78 1.80 -1.32 -3.47
N PHE A 79 0.94 -1.64 -2.50
CA PHE A 79 1.38 -2.05 -1.16
C PHE A 79 2.09 -3.41 -1.16
N LEU A 80 1.63 -4.36 -1.95
CA LEU A 80 2.29 -5.66 -2.09
C LEU A 80 3.69 -5.51 -2.73
N ALA A 81 3.77 -4.70 -3.80
CA ALA A 81 5.04 -4.41 -4.47
C ALA A 81 6.04 -3.68 -3.54
N ALA A 82 5.57 -2.74 -2.71
CA ALA A 82 6.40 -2.05 -1.73
C ALA A 82 7.10 -2.99 -0.73
N GLN A 83 6.57 -4.19 -0.53
CA GLN A 83 7.17 -5.19 0.36
C GLN A 83 8.14 -6.14 -0.34
N GLU A 84 8.28 -6.08 -1.65
CA GLU A 84 9.19 -6.98 -2.38
C GLU A 84 10.65 -6.59 -2.21
N VAL A 85 10.94 -5.32 -1.86
CA VAL A 85 12.27 -4.75 -1.60
C VAL A 85 13.37 -5.31 -2.51
N PRO A 86 13.25 -5.15 -3.84
CA PRO A 86 14.18 -5.76 -4.78
C PRO A 86 15.60 -5.28 -4.52
N GLY A 87 16.56 -6.20 -4.63
CA GLY A 87 17.98 -5.91 -4.42
C GLY A 87 18.43 -5.87 -2.96
N VAL A 88 17.53 -6.11 -1.99
CA VAL A 88 17.87 -6.20 -0.57
C VAL A 88 18.13 -7.66 -0.21
N ASP A 89 19.21 -7.92 0.52
CA ASP A 89 19.47 -9.23 1.09
C ASP A 89 18.40 -9.55 2.15
N LEU A 90 17.56 -10.54 1.85
CA LEU A 90 16.48 -10.95 2.75
C LEU A 90 16.98 -11.60 4.05
N ASP A 91 18.27 -11.86 4.13
CA ASP A 91 18.91 -12.34 5.34
C ASP A 91 19.46 -11.20 6.21
N ASP A 92 19.59 -9.99 5.69
CA ASP A 92 19.89 -8.80 6.48
C ASP A 92 18.59 -8.17 7.01
N ALA A 93 18.26 -8.47 8.27
CA ALA A 93 17.04 -7.97 8.90
C ALA A 93 17.02 -6.44 9.02
N ALA A 94 18.18 -5.78 9.15
CA ALA A 94 18.26 -4.33 9.25
C ALA A 94 17.97 -3.68 7.90
N ALA A 95 18.59 -4.17 6.84
CA ALA A 95 18.35 -3.70 5.48
C ALA A 95 16.89 -3.92 5.05
N VAL A 96 16.30 -5.09 5.37
CA VAL A 96 14.88 -5.38 5.08
C VAL A 96 13.95 -4.47 5.89
N ALA A 97 14.23 -4.24 7.17
CA ALA A 97 13.42 -3.35 8.01
C ALA A 97 13.43 -1.90 7.47
N GLU A 98 14.59 -1.37 7.12
CA GLU A 98 14.71 -0.02 6.54
C GLU A 98 13.98 0.09 5.20
N ALA A 99 14.31 -0.78 4.26
CA ALA A 99 13.76 -0.73 2.91
C ALA A 99 12.23 -0.92 2.89
N SER A 100 11.72 -1.89 3.68
CA SER A 100 10.27 -2.13 3.77
C SER A 100 9.53 -0.98 4.46
N THR A 101 10.11 -0.38 5.50
CA THR A 101 9.55 0.79 6.18
C THR A 101 9.49 1.99 5.25
N ALA A 102 10.59 2.30 4.55
CA ALA A 102 10.66 3.39 3.59
C ALA A 102 9.61 3.24 2.46
N ALA A 103 9.56 2.05 1.86
CA ALA A 103 8.61 1.75 0.79
C ALA A 103 7.15 1.82 1.27
N PHE A 104 6.84 1.29 2.46
CA PHE A 104 5.50 1.33 3.03
C PHE A 104 5.04 2.75 3.35
N ILE A 105 5.87 3.54 4.06
CA ILE A 105 5.55 4.93 4.40
C ILE A 105 5.31 5.76 3.13
N SER A 106 6.18 5.61 2.11
CA SER A 106 6.03 6.29 0.82
C SER A 106 4.72 5.92 0.11
N ALA A 107 4.42 4.61 0.01
CA ALA A 107 3.21 4.13 -0.64
C ALA A 107 1.94 4.60 0.09
N TYR A 108 1.92 4.49 1.43
CA TYR A 108 0.77 4.90 2.24
C TYR A 108 0.53 6.41 2.17
N ALA A 109 1.57 7.23 2.30
CA ALA A 109 1.47 8.69 2.22
C ALA A 109 0.94 9.15 0.85
N ARG A 110 1.42 8.53 -0.23
CA ARG A 110 0.97 8.82 -1.61
C ARG A 110 -0.50 8.51 -1.81
N HIS A 111 -0.98 7.39 -1.31
CA HIS A 111 -2.35 6.92 -1.54
C HIS A 111 -3.32 7.28 -0.40
N LEU A 112 -2.89 8.07 0.59
CA LEU A 112 -3.70 8.39 1.77
C LEU A 112 -5.11 8.92 1.44
N PRO A 113 -5.31 9.83 0.46
CA PRO A 113 -6.66 10.29 0.13
C PRO A 113 -7.57 9.16 -0.32
N LEU A 114 -7.08 8.26 -1.18
CA LEU A 114 -7.85 7.12 -1.68
C LEU A 114 -8.08 6.07 -0.59
N LEU A 115 -7.08 5.82 0.28
CA LEU A 115 -7.22 4.91 1.43
C LEU A 115 -8.35 5.34 2.38
N ARG A 116 -8.49 6.64 2.65
CA ARG A 116 -9.60 7.18 3.46
C ARG A 116 -10.96 6.93 2.82
N LEU A 117 -11.04 7.06 1.50
CA LEU A 117 -12.28 6.79 0.77
C LEU A 117 -12.62 5.30 0.75
N LEU A 118 -11.60 4.44 0.60
CA LEU A 118 -11.78 2.98 0.68
C LEU A 118 -12.27 2.55 2.06
N GLU A 119 -11.69 3.09 3.14
CA GLU A 119 -12.13 2.85 4.50
C GLU A 119 -13.60 3.26 4.71
N GLN A 120 -14.00 4.43 4.18
CA GLN A 120 -15.37 4.91 4.25
C GLN A 120 -16.34 4.04 3.43
N GLN A 121 -15.98 3.68 2.19
CA GLN A 121 -16.85 2.86 1.33
C GLN A 121 -16.95 1.41 1.82
N ALA A 122 -15.92 0.88 2.47
CA ALA A 122 -15.92 -0.44 3.10
C ALA A 122 -17.01 -0.61 4.18
N GLN A 123 -17.59 0.48 4.69
CA GLN A 123 -18.70 0.43 5.65
C GLN A 123 -20.03 0.01 4.99
N THR A 124 -20.16 0.20 3.66
CA THR A 124 -21.43 0.03 2.93
C THR A 124 -21.33 -0.87 1.70
N ASP A 125 -20.13 -1.25 1.26
CA ASP A 125 -19.88 -2.08 0.08
C ASP A 125 -18.99 -3.27 0.47
N ASP A 126 -19.53 -4.48 0.39
CA ASP A 126 -18.85 -5.72 0.79
C ASP A 126 -17.62 -6.04 -0.06
N ASP A 127 -17.66 -5.76 -1.36
CA ASP A 127 -16.51 -5.98 -2.26
C ASP A 127 -15.37 -5.03 -1.90
N VAL A 128 -15.69 -3.77 -1.59
CA VAL A 128 -14.70 -2.78 -1.15
C VAL A 128 -14.17 -3.13 0.23
N ARG A 129 -15.01 -3.64 1.14
CA ARG A 129 -14.57 -4.11 2.46
C ARG A 129 -13.55 -5.24 2.36
N GLN A 130 -13.80 -6.23 1.50
CA GLN A 130 -12.85 -7.32 1.29
C GLN A 130 -11.50 -6.80 0.76
N LEU A 131 -11.51 -5.88 -0.21
CA LEU A 131 -10.28 -5.24 -0.71
C LEU A 131 -9.56 -4.42 0.38
N TRP A 132 -10.32 -3.71 1.22
CA TRP A 132 -9.77 -2.95 2.34
C TRP A 132 -9.09 -3.88 3.36
N GLU A 133 -9.73 -4.98 3.74
CA GLU A 133 -9.15 -6.00 4.62
C GLU A 133 -7.87 -6.60 4.01
N GLU A 134 -7.85 -6.89 2.72
CA GLU A 134 -6.64 -7.35 2.04
C GLU A 134 -5.50 -6.34 2.09
N ILE A 135 -5.79 -5.04 1.90
CA ILE A 135 -4.81 -3.97 2.00
C ILE A 135 -4.20 -3.89 3.40
N GLN A 136 -5.01 -4.10 4.43
CA GLN A 136 -4.58 -4.01 5.83
C GLN A 136 -3.85 -5.27 6.31
N GLU A 137 -4.36 -6.45 6.02
CA GLU A 137 -3.89 -7.70 6.63
C GLU A 137 -2.77 -8.40 5.85
N ARG A 138 -2.76 -8.32 4.50
CA ARG A 138 -1.72 -9.02 3.71
C ARG A 138 -0.30 -8.55 4.04
N PRO A 139 0.01 -7.25 4.17
CA PRO A 139 1.32 -6.77 4.59
C PRO A 139 1.74 -7.30 5.97
N VAL A 140 0.81 -7.28 6.91
CA VAL A 140 1.04 -7.77 8.28
C VAL A 140 1.38 -9.27 8.28
N HIS A 141 0.59 -10.08 7.60
CA HIS A 141 0.84 -11.51 7.51
C HIS A 141 2.16 -11.85 6.79
N ARG A 142 2.54 -11.06 5.78
CA ARG A 142 3.83 -11.23 5.08
C ARG A 142 5.00 -10.92 6.01
N ALA A 143 4.95 -9.80 6.73
CA ALA A 143 5.96 -9.43 7.72
C ALA A 143 6.06 -10.48 8.84
N ALA A 144 4.92 -10.96 9.36
CA ALA A 144 4.90 -11.99 10.38
C ALA A 144 5.54 -13.30 9.91
N ARG A 145 5.33 -13.72 8.67
CA ARG A 145 5.99 -14.90 8.10
C ARG A 145 7.50 -14.72 7.99
N TYR A 146 7.94 -13.53 7.57
CA TYR A 146 9.36 -13.18 7.50
C TYR A 146 10.02 -13.25 8.89
N ILE A 147 9.43 -12.59 9.90
CA ILE A 147 9.92 -12.60 11.27
C ILE A 147 9.98 -14.04 11.81
N ARG A 148 8.92 -14.83 11.60
CA ARG A 148 8.87 -16.23 12.08
C ARG A 148 9.97 -17.08 11.46
N ARG A 149 10.25 -16.91 10.16
CA ARG A 149 11.34 -17.63 9.48
C ARG A 149 12.68 -17.33 10.15
N LEU A 150 13.05 -16.06 10.28
CA LEU A 150 14.33 -15.67 10.88
C LEU A 150 14.44 -16.03 12.37
N SER A 151 13.31 -16.03 13.10
CA SER A 151 13.29 -16.49 14.49
C SER A 151 13.50 -17.99 14.62
N ALA A 152 12.94 -18.78 13.71
CA ALA A 152 13.15 -20.24 13.69
C ALA A 152 14.60 -20.60 13.39
N ASP A 153 15.29 -19.77 12.58
CA ASP A 153 16.72 -19.90 12.25
C ASP A 153 17.63 -19.33 13.36
N GLY A 154 17.07 -18.86 14.50
CA GLY A 154 17.83 -18.28 15.62
C GLY A 154 18.46 -16.92 15.35
N ARG A 155 18.07 -16.26 14.27
CA ARG A 155 18.64 -14.97 13.82
C ARG A 155 17.93 -13.76 14.41
N LEU A 156 16.71 -13.93 14.88
CA LEU A 156 15.93 -12.92 15.57
C LEU A 156 15.37 -13.47 16.89
N ALA A 157 15.27 -12.58 17.87
CA ALA A 157 14.62 -12.84 19.15
C ALA A 157 13.52 -11.79 19.41
N PRO A 158 12.40 -11.83 18.67
CA PRO A 158 11.39 -10.78 18.75
C PRO A 158 10.80 -10.70 20.16
N VAL A 159 10.53 -9.47 20.61
CA VAL A 159 10.02 -9.18 21.98
C VAL A 159 8.61 -9.72 22.24
N ALA A 160 7.90 -10.12 21.17
CA ALA A 160 6.54 -10.66 21.24
C ALA A 160 6.29 -11.63 20.08
N ASP A 161 5.10 -12.23 20.03
CA ASP A 161 4.66 -13.05 18.89
C ASP A 161 4.88 -12.32 17.56
N PRO A 162 5.40 -12.98 16.51
CA PRO A 162 5.70 -12.38 15.21
C PRO A 162 4.54 -11.61 14.57
N LEU A 163 3.28 -12.08 14.75
CA LEU A 163 2.10 -11.38 14.24
C LEU A 163 1.84 -10.08 15.01
N SER A 164 2.03 -10.11 16.33
CA SER A 164 1.90 -8.93 17.20
C SER A 164 2.95 -7.88 16.86
N VAL A 165 4.21 -8.28 16.65
CA VAL A 165 5.28 -7.39 16.19
C VAL A 165 4.92 -6.77 14.84
N ALA A 166 4.49 -7.58 13.88
CA ALA A 166 4.11 -7.10 12.54
C ALA A 166 2.94 -6.10 12.59
N ARG A 167 1.93 -6.33 13.44
CA ARG A 167 0.81 -5.40 13.65
C ARG A 167 1.26 -4.09 14.31
N ALA A 168 2.11 -4.15 15.31
CA ALA A 168 2.65 -2.96 15.96
C ALA A 168 3.43 -2.09 14.97
N VAL A 169 4.33 -2.71 14.20
CA VAL A 169 5.12 -2.01 13.16
C VAL A 169 4.21 -1.42 12.08
N GLY A 170 3.21 -2.18 11.60
CA GLY A 170 2.23 -1.68 10.63
C GLY A 170 1.48 -0.46 11.15
N GLY A 171 0.99 -0.51 12.39
CA GLY A 171 0.30 0.60 13.04
C GLY A 171 1.18 1.85 13.19
N MET A 172 2.42 1.69 13.64
CA MET A 172 3.40 2.80 13.71
C MET A 172 3.65 3.38 12.32
N SER A 173 3.94 2.55 11.33
CA SER A 173 4.19 2.99 9.96
C SER A 173 3.02 3.79 9.37
N ILE A 174 1.78 3.40 9.63
CA ILE A 174 0.58 4.14 9.22
C ILE A 174 0.54 5.53 9.86
N GLN A 175 0.82 5.65 11.16
CA GLN A 175 0.80 6.95 11.84
C GLN A 175 1.88 7.89 11.29
N PHE A 176 3.10 7.38 11.08
CA PHE A 176 4.17 8.17 10.49
C PHE A 176 3.89 8.52 9.01
N ALA A 177 3.29 7.61 8.24
CA ALA A 177 2.89 7.92 6.86
C ALA A 177 1.82 9.03 6.78
N ARG A 178 0.89 9.08 7.75
CA ARG A 178 -0.09 10.18 7.87
C ARG A 178 0.60 11.52 8.19
N LEU A 179 1.63 11.51 9.03
CA LEU A 179 2.46 12.68 9.30
C LEU A 179 3.19 13.14 8.04
N VAL A 180 3.86 12.22 7.35
CA VAL A 180 4.60 12.49 6.10
C VAL A 180 3.69 13.04 5.00
N ALA A 181 2.46 12.53 4.87
CA ALA A 181 1.49 13.07 3.90
C ALA A 181 1.13 14.55 4.16
N GLN A 182 1.20 15.00 5.42
CA GLN A 182 0.96 16.41 5.80
C GLN A 182 2.25 17.23 5.79
N ARG A 183 3.39 16.60 6.07
CA ARG A 183 4.72 17.22 6.20
C ARG A 183 5.77 16.37 5.47
N PRO A 184 5.89 16.50 4.14
CA PRO A 184 6.81 15.67 3.36
C PRO A 184 8.28 15.75 3.80
N THR A 185 8.69 16.86 4.43
CA THR A 185 10.05 17.05 4.99
C THR A 185 10.39 16.11 6.15
N GLU A 186 9.37 15.49 6.78
CA GLU A 186 9.56 14.54 7.88
C GLU A 186 9.85 13.10 7.41
N TYR A 187 9.89 12.85 6.10
CA TYR A 187 10.01 11.50 5.55
C TYR A 187 11.24 10.75 6.07
N ASP A 188 12.43 11.34 5.95
CA ASP A 188 13.68 10.67 6.37
C ASP A 188 13.73 10.41 7.89
N ALA A 189 13.20 11.34 8.69
CA ALA A 189 13.08 11.16 10.13
C ALA A 189 12.09 10.02 10.46
N ALA A 190 10.95 10.00 9.81
CA ALA A 190 9.94 8.96 9.99
C ALA A 190 10.48 7.56 9.65
N VAL A 191 11.21 7.43 8.56
CA VAL A 191 11.83 6.15 8.16
C VAL A 191 12.85 5.71 9.21
N ARG A 192 13.76 6.60 9.64
CA ARG A 192 14.76 6.25 10.66
C ARG A 192 14.13 5.81 11.97
N ASP A 193 13.16 6.59 12.48
CA ASP A 193 12.55 6.34 13.78
C ASP A 193 11.74 5.03 13.79
N VAL A 194 10.91 4.79 12.76
CA VAL A 194 10.15 3.53 12.64
C VAL A 194 11.07 2.35 12.46
N THR A 195 12.15 2.47 11.66
CA THR A 195 13.14 1.41 11.48
C THR A 195 13.83 1.08 12.80
N ALA A 196 14.25 2.07 13.57
CA ALA A 196 14.88 1.86 14.88
C ALA A 196 13.93 1.12 15.85
N MET A 197 12.68 1.55 15.94
CA MET A 197 11.66 0.86 16.73
C MET A 197 11.41 -0.56 16.25
N TYR A 198 11.34 -0.77 14.93
CA TYR A 198 11.16 -2.09 14.35
C TYR A 198 12.29 -3.04 14.72
N LEU A 199 13.56 -2.60 14.55
CA LEU A 199 14.74 -3.39 14.92
C LEU A 199 14.75 -3.75 16.40
N HIS A 200 14.34 -2.83 17.27
CA HIS A 200 14.21 -3.10 18.70
C HIS A 200 13.15 -4.20 18.95
N LEU A 201 11.99 -4.13 18.29
CA LEU A 201 10.95 -5.16 18.39
C LEU A 201 11.38 -6.52 17.83
N LEU A 202 12.28 -6.54 16.86
CA LEU A 202 12.89 -7.77 16.32
C LEU A 202 13.93 -8.40 17.24
N GLY A 203 14.39 -7.68 18.28
CA GLY A 203 15.42 -8.14 19.20
C GLY A 203 16.83 -8.09 18.61
N THR A 204 17.07 -7.27 17.57
CA THR A 204 18.39 -7.15 16.92
C THR A 204 19.37 -6.28 17.74
N GLY A 205 18.92 -5.66 18.83
CA GLY A 205 19.74 -4.76 19.67
C GLY A 205 19.90 -5.16 21.12
N ALA A 206 19.32 -6.29 21.55
CA ALA A 206 19.44 -6.74 22.94
C ALA A 206 20.54 -7.83 23.04
N ALA A 207 21.66 -7.48 23.65
CA ALA A 207 22.44 -8.50 24.35
C ALA A 207 21.47 -9.27 25.28
N PRO A 208 21.53 -10.62 25.35
CA PRO A 208 20.65 -11.40 26.20
C PRO A 208 20.76 -10.83 27.64
N CYS A 209 19.64 -10.38 28.19
CA CYS A 209 19.56 -10.06 29.61
C CYS A 209 19.83 -11.37 30.35
N GLU A 210 21.04 -11.53 30.87
CA GLU A 210 21.35 -12.67 31.74
C GLU A 210 20.34 -12.63 32.90
N PRO A 211 19.65 -13.75 33.17
CA PRO A 211 18.78 -13.80 34.35
C PRO A 211 19.66 -13.56 35.59
N THR A 212 19.45 -12.45 36.27
CA THR A 212 20.02 -12.20 37.58
C THR A 212 19.63 -13.36 38.48
N GLY A 213 20.56 -14.28 38.69
CA GLY A 213 20.41 -15.39 39.63
C GLY A 213 20.06 -14.85 41.03
N PRO A 214 19.36 -15.64 41.82
CA PRO A 214 18.94 -15.23 43.15
C PRO A 214 20.15 -14.87 43.99
N ARG A 215 20.15 -13.65 44.56
CA ARG A 215 21.17 -13.24 45.54
C ARG A 215 21.00 -14.10 46.77
N SER A 216 21.92 -15.01 46.97
CA SER A 216 22.04 -15.77 48.22
C SER A 216 22.33 -14.79 49.37
N THR A 217 21.43 -14.73 50.31
CA THR A 217 21.64 -14.19 51.66
C THR A 217 22.37 -15.19 52.52
#